data_0beea0756c8b40d54b04b41a1c998add
#
_entry.id   0beea0756c8b40d54b04b41a1c998add
#
_cell.length_a   1.000
_cell.length_b   1.000
_cell.length_c   1.000
_cell.angle_alpha   90.00
_cell.angle_beta   90.00
_cell.angle_gamma   90.00
#
_symmetry.space_group_name_H-M   'P 1'
#
loop_
_entity.id
_entity.type
_entity.pdbx_description
1 polymer ?
#
loop_
_entity_poly.entity_id
_entity_poly.type
_entity_poly.pdbx_seq_one_letter_code
_entity_poly.pdbx_strand_id
1 'polypeptide(L)'
;EQVPFDCKKGSAVPLFEHLDKSFHYTVTHLGPHKLPLIGRADWNDCLNLNCFSSEPGESFQTTGPSEGPVAESVFIAGMFVKYGKDYVKICRHKGLCDEADTAQKAIKQMEKTLLTLVKQRTAG
;
A
#
# COMPACT_ATOMS: atom_id res chain seq x y z
N GLU A 1 21.77 9.65 -1.25
CA GLU A 1 22.51 9.50 -2.47
C GLU A 1 21.80 8.58 -3.46
N GLN A 2 22.11 8.78 -4.73
CA GLN A 2 21.37 8.14 -5.79
C GLN A 2 22.00 6.80 -6.17
N VAL A 3 21.43 5.74 -5.66
CA VAL A 3 21.82 4.38 -6.08
C VAL A 3 20.95 4.00 -7.26
N PRO A 4 21.54 3.72 -8.45
CA PRO A 4 20.76 3.29 -9.60
C PRO A 4 20.23 1.88 -9.40
N PHE A 5 19.03 1.64 -9.90
CA PHE A 5 18.39 0.34 -9.88
C PHE A 5 17.98 -0.04 -11.31
N ASP A 6 18.39 -1.21 -11.78
CA ASP A 6 18.13 -1.65 -13.15
C ASP A 6 16.68 -2.06 -13.34
N CYS A 7 16.04 -1.46 -14.32
CA CYS A 7 14.70 -1.84 -14.74
C CYS A 7 14.75 -2.83 -15.90
N LYS A 8 13.72 -3.68 -16.02
CA LYS A 8 13.58 -4.66 -17.11
C LYS A 8 13.64 -4.05 -18.53
N LYS A 9 13.45 -2.75 -18.65
CA LYS A 9 13.51 -2.02 -19.94
C LYS A 9 14.87 -1.37 -20.19
N GLY A 10 15.88 -1.70 -19.42
CA GLY A 10 17.25 -1.20 -19.64
C GLY A 10 17.52 0.23 -19.24
N SER A 11 16.57 0.92 -18.60
CA SER A 11 16.80 2.25 -18.04
C SER A 11 17.02 2.17 -16.54
N ALA A 12 18.16 2.62 -16.07
CA ALA A 12 18.45 2.75 -14.64
C ALA A 12 17.82 4.02 -14.09
N VAL A 13 17.15 3.91 -12.94
CA VAL A 13 16.63 5.06 -12.21
C VAL A 13 17.11 5.01 -10.78
N PRO A 14 17.22 6.16 -10.07
CA PRO A 14 17.62 6.17 -8.68
C PRO A 14 16.70 5.32 -7.81
N LEU A 15 17.28 4.66 -6.81
CA LEU A 15 16.50 3.82 -5.88
C LEU A 15 15.38 4.61 -5.21
N PHE A 16 15.61 5.88 -4.88
CA PHE A 16 14.60 6.72 -4.28
C PHE A 16 13.33 6.84 -5.15
N GLU A 17 13.46 6.91 -6.47
CA GLU A 17 12.30 6.97 -7.37
C GLU A 17 11.44 5.71 -7.28
N HIS A 18 12.06 4.55 -7.06
CA HIS A 18 11.31 3.30 -6.85
C HIS A 18 10.56 3.34 -5.51
N LEU A 19 11.18 3.83 -4.46
CA LEU A 19 10.53 4.00 -3.17
C LEU A 19 9.36 4.97 -3.25
N ASP A 20 9.58 6.10 -3.92
CA ASP A 20 8.56 7.13 -4.13
C ASP A 20 7.36 6.58 -4.91
N LYS A 21 7.62 5.89 -6.01
CA LYS A 21 6.57 5.25 -6.81
C LYS A 21 5.79 4.21 -6.03
N SER A 22 6.48 3.38 -5.24
CA SER A 22 5.84 2.35 -4.42
C SER A 22 4.96 2.97 -3.35
N PHE A 23 5.41 4.01 -2.70
CA PHE A 23 4.64 4.73 -1.69
C PHE A 23 3.38 5.35 -2.31
N HIS A 24 3.52 6.08 -3.40
CA HIS A 24 2.41 6.73 -4.08
C HIS A 24 1.42 5.74 -4.70
N TYR A 25 1.91 4.63 -5.22
CA TYR A 25 1.04 3.56 -5.71
C TYR A 25 0.09 3.10 -4.61
N THR A 26 0.61 2.86 -3.41
CA THR A 26 -0.22 2.40 -2.30
C THR A 26 -1.29 3.42 -1.93
N VAL A 27 -0.96 4.70 -1.81
CA VAL A 27 -1.93 5.73 -1.42
C VAL A 27 -2.97 6.05 -2.49
N THR A 28 -2.71 5.67 -3.73
CA THR A 28 -3.65 5.89 -4.85
C THR A 28 -4.50 4.67 -5.16
N HIS A 29 -4.21 3.52 -4.55
CA HIS A 29 -4.93 2.25 -4.76
C HIS A 29 -5.54 1.77 -3.45
N LEU A 30 -6.49 2.54 -2.95
CA LEU A 30 -7.21 2.25 -1.72
C LEU A 30 -8.63 1.73 -2.02
N GLY A 31 -9.09 0.82 -1.19
CA GLY A 31 -10.44 0.28 -1.28
C GLY A 31 -11.47 1.11 -0.51
N PRO A 32 -12.68 0.54 -0.31
CA PRO A 32 -13.81 1.25 0.32
C PRO A 32 -13.53 1.77 1.73
N HIS A 33 -12.72 1.06 2.49
CA HIS A 33 -12.35 1.45 3.87
C HIS A 33 -11.07 2.30 3.93
N LYS A 34 -10.55 2.71 2.78
CA LYS A 34 -9.29 3.47 2.70
C LYS A 34 -8.07 2.67 3.15
N LEU A 35 -8.12 1.36 2.95
CA LEU A 35 -6.98 0.46 3.10
C LEU A 35 -6.45 0.05 1.72
N PRO A 36 -5.18 -0.38 1.63
CA PRO A 36 -4.61 -0.79 0.35
C PRO A 36 -5.38 -1.94 -0.28
N LEU A 37 -5.67 -1.83 -1.57
CA LEU A 37 -6.22 -2.93 -2.34
C LEU A 37 -5.19 -4.06 -2.44
N ILE A 38 -5.66 -5.29 -2.42
CA ILE A 38 -4.83 -6.48 -2.59
C ILE A 38 -4.16 -6.45 -3.96
N GLY A 39 -4.89 -6.00 -4.99
CA GLY A 39 -4.40 -6.04 -6.35
C GLY A 39 -4.28 -7.47 -6.86
N ARG A 40 -3.19 -7.76 -7.54
CA ARG A 40 -2.91 -9.13 -7.99
C ARG A 40 -2.50 -10.00 -6.82
N ALA A 41 -3.05 -11.19 -6.75
CA ALA A 41 -2.62 -12.20 -5.80
C ALA A 41 -1.13 -12.54 -6.05
N ASP A 42 -0.35 -12.61 -4.99
CA ASP A 42 1.07 -12.94 -5.04
C ASP A 42 1.38 -14.08 -4.06
N TRP A 43 2.43 -13.96 -3.27
CA TRP A 43 2.79 -14.98 -2.29
C TRP A 43 1.72 -15.19 -1.20
N ASN A 44 0.77 -14.27 -1.04
CA ASN A 44 -0.35 -14.36 -0.11
C ASN A 44 -1.63 -14.94 -0.73
N ASP A 45 -1.54 -15.66 -1.83
CA ASP A 45 -2.71 -16.17 -2.56
C ASP A 45 -3.71 -16.90 -1.69
N CYS A 46 -3.25 -17.67 -0.71
CA CYS A 46 -4.12 -18.38 0.21
C CYS A 46 -4.94 -17.48 1.13
N LEU A 47 -4.57 -16.22 1.27
CA LEU A 47 -5.26 -15.22 2.10
C LEU A 47 -6.12 -14.26 1.27
N ASN A 48 -5.96 -14.28 -0.03
CA ASN A 48 -6.63 -13.35 -0.94
C ASN A 48 -7.93 -13.94 -1.46
N LEU A 49 -8.98 -13.74 -0.71
CA LEU A 49 -10.25 -14.39 -0.99
C LEU A 49 -11.04 -13.79 -2.16
N ASN A 50 -10.80 -12.53 -2.49
CA ASN A 50 -11.68 -11.84 -3.44
C ASN A 50 -10.99 -10.70 -4.18
N CYS A 51 -9.76 -10.95 -4.64
CA CYS A 51 -8.95 -9.88 -5.21
C CYS A 51 -9.44 -9.34 -6.56
N PHE A 52 -10.27 -10.10 -7.28
CA PHE A 52 -10.74 -9.71 -8.61
C PHE A 52 -12.21 -9.30 -8.66
N SER A 53 -12.96 -9.52 -7.59
CA SER A 53 -14.38 -9.22 -7.55
C SER A 53 -14.65 -7.75 -7.20
N SER A 54 -15.80 -7.27 -7.61
CA SER A 54 -16.38 -6.02 -7.13
C SER A 54 -17.27 -6.21 -5.90
N GLU A 55 -17.55 -7.47 -5.53
CA GLU A 55 -18.43 -7.83 -4.41
C GLU A 55 -17.60 -8.39 -3.25
N PRO A 56 -17.59 -7.73 -2.09
CA PRO A 56 -16.73 -8.14 -0.97
C PRO A 56 -17.02 -9.55 -0.42
N GLY A 57 -18.24 -10.03 -0.59
CA GLY A 57 -18.68 -11.31 -0.05
C GLY A 57 -18.50 -12.51 -0.97
N GLU A 58 -17.99 -12.31 -2.18
CA GLU A 58 -17.79 -13.41 -3.12
C GLU A 58 -16.65 -14.34 -2.69
N SER A 59 -16.72 -15.56 -3.18
CA SER A 59 -15.65 -16.52 -2.99
C SER A 59 -14.38 -16.08 -3.73
N PHE A 60 -13.25 -16.60 -3.30
CA PHE A 60 -11.94 -16.21 -3.78
C PHE A 60 -11.78 -16.37 -5.30
N GLN A 61 -10.90 -15.54 -5.84
CA GLN A 61 -10.42 -15.62 -7.21
C GLN A 61 -8.90 -15.54 -7.17
N THR A 62 -8.25 -16.63 -7.53
CA THR A 62 -6.78 -16.69 -7.54
C THR A 62 -6.20 -16.54 -8.93
N THR A 63 -7.03 -16.66 -9.95
CA THR A 63 -6.61 -16.57 -11.34
C THR A 63 -7.38 -15.47 -12.05
N GLY A 64 -6.67 -14.59 -12.68
CA GLY A 64 -7.30 -13.51 -13.45
C GLY A 64 -6.32 -12.38 -13.72
N PRO A 65 -6.54 -11.65 -14.79
CA PRO A 65 -5.64 -10.58 -15.20
C PRO A 65 -5.91 -9.24 -14.50
N SER A 66 -7.08 -9.08 -13.86
CA SER A 66 -7.54 -7.81 -13.33
C SER A 66 -7.49 -7.74 -11.82
N GLU A 67 -7.51 -6.53 -11.31
CA GLU A 67 -7.54 -6.22 -9.90
C GLU A 67 -8.97 -5.85 -9.50
N GLY A 68 -9.42 -6.31 -8.33
CA GLY A 68 -10.71 -5.95 -7.78
C GLY A 68 -10.66 -4.64 -7.01
N PRO A 69 -11.76 -3.86 -7.01
CA PRO A 69 -11.79 -2.55 -6.34
C PRO A 69 -12.17 -2.61 -4.86
N VAL A 70 -12.46 -3.77 -4.29
CA VAL A 70 -13.03 -3.88 -2.93
C VAL A 70 -12.20 -4.71 -1.97
N ALA A 71 -11.37 -5.63 -2.43
CA ALA A 71 -10.58 -6.50 -1.55
C ALA A 71 -9.36 -5.73 -1.01
N GLU A 72 -9.36 -5.50 0.29
CA GLU A 72 -8.34 -4.72 0.98
C GLU A 72 -7.46 -5.59 1.86
N SER A 73 -6.19 -5.20 2.02
CA SER A 73 -5.23 -5.93 2.84
C SER A 73 -4.88 -5.15 4.10
N VAL A 74 -5.30 -5.67 5.24
CA VAL A 74 -4.90 -5.17 6.56
C VAL A 74 -3.39 -5.37 6.78
N PHE A 75 -2.85 -6.49 6.27
CA PHE A 75 -1.42 -6.78 6.38
C PHE A 75 -0.57 -5.75 5.64
N ILE A 76 -0.92 -5.44 4.39
CA ILE A 76 -0.22 -4.41 3.61
C ILE A 76 -0.38 -3.03 4.26
N ALA A 77 -1.55 -2.73 4.81
CA ALA A 77 -1.76 -1.48 5.54
C ALA A 77 -0.83 -1.37 6.76
N GLY A 78 -0.66 -2.45 7.51
CA GLY A 78 0.29 -2.49 8.63
C GLY A 78 1.74 -2.28 8.18
N MET A 79 2.13 -2.92 7.09
CA MET A 79 3.45 -2.71 6.49
C MET A 79 3.64 -1.26 6.02
N PHE A 80 2.64 -0.69 5.39
CA PHE A 80 2.68 0.70 4.94
C PHE A 80 2.89 1.66 6.12
N VAL A 81 2.16 1.49 7.20
CA VAL A 81 2.31 2.33 8.40
C VAL A 81 3.71 2.18 9.00
N LYS A 82 4.21 0.95 9.09
CA LYS A 82 5.54 0.69 9.66
C LYS A 82 6.66 1.26 8.82
N TYR A 83 6.74 0.88 7.57
CA TYR A 83 7.85 1.25 6.69
C TYR A 83 7.67 2.62 6.05
N GLY A 84 6.46 3.12 5.95
CA GLY A 84 6.20 4.48 5.52
C GLY A 84 6.85 5.53 6.40
N LYS A 85 6.99 5.24 7.69
CA LYS A 85 7.72 6.13 8.61
C LYS A 85 9.19 6.28 8.23
N ASP A 86 9.80 5.22 7.71
CA ASP A 86 11.17 5.28 7.21
C ASP A 86 11.25 6.07 5.90
N TYR A 87 10.27 5.93 5.03
CA TYR A 87 10.18 6.74 3.82
C TYR A 87 10.09 8.25 4.16
N VAL A 88 9.30 8.62 5.16
CA VAL A 88 9.23 10.01 5.63
C VAL A 88 10.60 10.52 6.10
N LYS A 89 11.33 9.70 6.85
CA LYS A 89 12.71 10.06 7.29
C LYS A 89 13.62 10.28 6.10
N ILE A 90 13.55 9.43 5.09
CA ILE A 90 14.36 9.57 3.87
C ILE A 90 14.01 10.87 3.15
N CYS A 91 12.73 11.19 3.00
CA CYS A 91 12.28 12.44 2.39
C CYS A 91 12.85 13.66 3.15
N ARG A 92 12.76 13.65 4.48
CA ARG A 92 13.31 14.74 5.31
C ARG A 92 14.83 14.86 5.15
N HIS A 93 15.53 13.74 5.13
CA HIS A 93 16.99 13.73 4.93
C HIS A 93 17.38 14.33 3.58
N LYS A 94 16.56 14.12 2.55
CA LYS A 94 16.77 14.68 1.21
C LYS A 94 16.30 16.14 1.08
N GLY A 95 15.75 16.74 2.13
CA GLY A 95 15.21 18.09 2.08
C GLY A 95 13.83 18.21 1.41
N LEU A 96 13.15 17.09 1.19
CA LEU A 96 11.83 17.04 0.57
C LEU A 96 10.73 17.16 1.65
N CYS A 97 10.65 18.33 2.28
CA CYS A 97 9.78 18.54 3.43
C CYS A 97 8.30 18.44 3.11
N ASP A 98 7.85 18.99 1.98
CA ASP A 98 6.44 18.93 1.58
C ASP A 98 6.00 17.50 1.30
N GLU A 99 6.84 16.73 0.63
CA GLU A 99 6.60 15.32 0.36
C GLU A 99 6.56 14.51 1.65
N ALA A 100 7.48 14.79 2.58
CA ALA A 100 7.49 14.16 3.89
C ALA A 100 6.22 14.45 4.68
N ASP A 101 5.73 15.67 4.67
CA ASP A 101 4.51 16.06 5.36
C ASP A 101 3.27 15.41 4.75
N THR A 102 3.19 15.37 3.43
CA THR A 102 2.11 14.69 2.72
C THR A 102 2.10 13.20 3.02
N ALA A 103 3.27 12.56 2.98
CA ALA A 103 3.42 11.14 3.30
C ALA A 103 3.02 10.86 4.75
N GLN A 104 3.43 11.69 5.67
CA GLN A 104 3.10 11.53 7.08
C GLN A 104 1.59 11.62 7.34
N LYS A 105 0.89 12.50 6.65
CA LYS A 105 -0.58 12.59 6.73
C LYS A 105 -1.24 11.32 6.24
N ALA A 106 -0.78 10.75 5.11
CA ALA A 106 -1.30 9.50 4.57
C ALA A 106 -1.09 8.34 5.54
N ILE A 107 0.08 8.24 6.16
CA ILE A 107 0.40 7.22 7.16
C ILE A 107 -0.51 7.34 8.38
N LYS A 108 -0.68 8.54 8.92
CA LYS A 108 -1.55 8.79 10.07
C LYS A 108 -3.01 8.45 9.77
N GLN A 109 -3.47 8.76 8.58
CA GLN A 109 -4.84 8.43 8.15
C GLN A 109 -5.04 6.92 8.11
N MET A 110 -4.09 6.18 7.56
CA MET A 110 -4.18 4.72 7.48
C MET A 110 -4.08 4.07 8.86
N GLU A 111 -3.20 4.56 9.72
CA GLU A 111 -3.10 4.11 11.11
C GLU A 111 -4.41 4.31 11.86
N LYS A 112 -5.04 5.47 11.71
CA LYS A 112 -6.35 5.77 12.30
C LYS A 112 -7.42 4.80 11.80
N THR A 113 -7.45 4.52 10.51
CA THR A 113 -8.39 3.57 9.91
C THR A 113 -8.20 2.17 10.48
N LEU A 114 -6.97 1.69 10.59
CA LEU A 114 -6.66 0.38 11.19
C LEU A 114 -7.13 0.31 12.64
N LEU A 115 -6.84 1.32 13.44
CA LEU A 115 -7.26 1.35 14.85
C LEU A 115 -8.78 1.37 15.00
N THR A 116 -9.48 2.07 14.13
CA THR A 116 -10.94 2.11 14.11
C THR A 116 -11.52 0.72 13.81
N LEU A 117 -10.99 0.02 12.82
CA LEU A 117 -11.44 -1.31 12.45
C LEU A 117 -11.19 -2.32 13.57
N VAL A 118 -10.04 -2.25 14.24
CA VAL A 118 -9.73 -3.12 15.39
C VAL A 118 -10.75 -2.88 16.51
N LYS A 119 -11.02 -1.62 16.84
CA LYS A 119 -12.00 -1.27 17.90
C LYS A 119 -13.41 -1.76 17.56
N GLN A 120 -13.83 -1.64 16.33
CA GLN A 120 -15.15 -2.12 15.90
C GLN A 120 -15.28 -3.63 16.04
N ARG A 121 -14.22 -4.40 15.74
CA ARG A 121 -14.23 -5.85 15.89
C ARG A 121 -14.20 -6.32 17.35
N THR A 122 -13.55 -5.57 18.22
CA THR A 122 -13.44 -5.93 19.64
C THR A 122 -14.68 -5.50 20.42
N ALA A 123 -15.47 -4.58 19.92
CA ALA A 123 -16.71 -4.11 20.55
C ALA A 123 -17.97 -4.93 20.15
N GLY A 124 -17.82 -5.83 19.16
CA GLY A 124 -18.90 -6.67 18.64
C GLY A 124 -18.89 -8.13 19.18
#